data_e88d65a14b4fbd8fdde83023ec89cde6
#
_entry.id   e88d65a14b4fbd8fdde83023ec89cde6
#
_cell.length_a   1.000
_cell.length_b   1.000
_cell.length_c   1.000
_cell.angle_alpha   90.00
_cell.angle_beta   90.00
_cell.angle_gamma   90.00
#
_symmetry.space_group_name_H-M   'P 1'
#
loop_
_entity.id
_entity.type
_entity.pdbx_description
1 polymer ?
#
loop_
_entity_poly.entity_id
_entity_poly.type
_entity_poly.pdbx_seq_one_letter_code
_entity_poly.pdbx_strand_id
1 'polypeptide(L)'
;MGNYNRKVNEMFDNSIVLNNGVKIPQLGLGTWFIDDDKAADAVKAAVEIGYRHIDTAQAYGNERGVGEGVRTCGIPRDKLFVVSKVAAEHKTYEEAMAGINETLEKMELDYLDMMIIHSPQPWVKVNQCEDRYVEGNRAAWKALEDAYKAGKLKAIGISNFLIEDIASLLETAKIKPMVNQILLHISNTPMELVEYCQKNNIVVEAYSPIAHGEILNQPEITTIAKKYGVTVPQLCIRYTLQLGAISLPKTGNPEHMKSNAELDFEISAEDMELLKNFKKIKSYGDSGIFPVYGGKM
;
A
#
# COMPACT_ATOMS: atom_id res chain seq x y z
N MET A 1 -1.47 31.17 9.37
CA MET A 1 -0.47 30.08 9.36
C MET A 1 -0.71 29.03 10.48
N GLY A 2 -1.07 29.41 11.70
CA GLY A 2 -1.21 28.43 12.81
C GLY A 2 -2.31 27.37 12.66
N ASN A 3 -3.49 27.68 12.13
CA ASN A 3 -4.59 26.72 11.94
C ASN A 3 -4.34 25.74 10.78
N TYR A 4 -3.62 26.16 9.74
CA TYR A 4 -3.30 25.34 8.58
C TYR A 4 -2.32 24.20 8.93
N ASN A 5 -1.20 24.53 9.61
CA ASN A 5 -0.23 23.52 10.04
C ASN A 5 -0.81 22.52 11.05
N ARG A 6 -1.78 22.93 11.88
CA ARG A 6 -2.44 22.06 12.85
C ARG A 6 -3.27 20.97 12.17
N LYS A 7 -4.00 21.32 11.09
CA LYS A 7 -4.89 20.39 10.35
C LYS A 7 -4.14 19.33 9.52
N VAL A 8 -3.02 19.71 8.90
CA VAL A 8 -2.15 18.76 8.17
C VAL A 8 -1.48 17.80 9.14
N ASN A 9 -1.07 18.25 10.33
CA ASN A 9 -0.50 17.39 11.37
C ASN A 9 -1.50 16.33 11.87
N GLU A 10 -2.80 16.65 11.97
CA GLU A 10 -3.83 15.70 12.43
C GLU A 10 -3.95 14.47 11.51
N MET A 11 -3.75 14.61 10.19
CA MET A 11 -3.79 13.45 9.27
C MET A 11 -2.61 12.50 9.50
N PHE A 12 -1.43 13.02 9.76
CA PHE A 12 -0.23 12.21 9.98
C PHE A 12 -0.21 11.52 11.35
N ASP A 13 -1.02 11.98 12.31
CA ASP A 13 -1.20 11.35 13.62
C ASP A 13 -2.19 10.16 13.56
N ASN A 14 -2.99 10.06 12.47
CA ASN A 14 -3.94 8.97 12.31
C ASN A 14 -3.22 7.65 11.99
N SER A 15 -3.55 6.62 12.76
CA SER A 15 -3.00 5.29 12.59
C SER A 15 -4.06 4.21 12.81
N ILE A 16 -3.87 3.07 12.17
CA ILE A 16 -4.66 1.85 12.39
C ILE A 16 -3.84 0.90 13.26
N VAL A 17 -4.48 0.22 14.20
CA VAL A 17 -3.85 -0.82 15.01
C VAL A 17 -4.00 -2.16 14.30
N LEU A 18 -2.89 -2.77 13.95
CA LEU A 18 -2.83 -4.11 13.35
C LEU A 18 -3.21 -5.19 14.37
N ASN A 19 -3.53 -6.40 13.92
CA ASN A 19 -3.96 -7.51 14.77
C ASN A 19 -2.88 -8.00 15.76
N ASN A 20 -1.64 -7.55 15.64
CA ASN A 20 -0.55 -7.78 16.59
C ASN A 20 -0.28 -6.58 17.52
N GLY A 21 -1.09 -5.51 17.46
CA GLY A 21 -0.96 -4.30 18.27
C GLY A 21 -0.01 -3.23 17.71
N VAL A 22 0.68 -3.49 16.61
CA VAL A 22 1.52 -2.49 15.94
C VAL A 22 0.65 -1.42 15.30
N LYS A 23 1.03 -0.15 15.42
CA LYS A 23 0.34 0.97 14.77
C LYS A 23 0.96 1.28 13.42
N ILE A 24 0.15 1.38 12.39
CA ILE A 24 0.54 1.77 11.05
C ILE A 24 -0.12 3.09 10.66
N PRO A 25 0.63 4.11 10.17
CA PRO A 25 0.04 5.37 9.72
C PRO A 25 -0.92 5.14 8.54
N GLN A 26 -2.05 5.85 8.57
CA GLN A 26 -3.15 5.64 7.62
C GLN A 26 -2.88 6.24 6.22
N LEU A 27 -1.92 7.15 6.12
CA LEU A 27 -1.45 7.71 4.86
C LEU A 27 0.04 7.38 4.68
N GLY A 28 0.40 6.75 3.56
CA GLY A 28 1.78 6.41 3.23
C GLY A 28 2.21 6.98 1.87
N LEU A 29 3.53 7.02 1.66
CA LEU A 29 4.13 7.32 0.36
C LEU A 29 4.41 6.02 -0.38
N GLY A 30 3.73 5.80 -1.54
CA GLY A 30 4.11 4.77 -2.49
C GLY A 30 5.30 5.21 -3.33
N THR A 31 6.25 4.30 -3.60
CA THR A 31 7.50 4.63 -4.32
C THR A 31 7.61 3.97 -5.70
N TRP A 32 6.61 3.22 -6.16
CA TRP A 32 6.64 2.62 -7.49
C TRP A 32 6.84 3.68 -8.58
N PHE A 33 7.69 3.43 -9.57
CA PHE A 33 8.13 4.40 -10.59
C PHE A 33 8.84 5.66 -10.04
N ILE A 34 9.44 5.60 -8.86
CA ILE A 34 10.46 6.54 -8.46
C ILE A 34 11.81 5.85 -8.69
N ASP A 35 12.65 6.45 -9.52
CA ASP A 35 13.97 5.91 -9.83
C ASP A 35 14.83 5.82 -8.57
N ASP A 36 15.71 4.82 -8.48
CA ASP A 36 16.52 4.55 -7.29
C ASP A 36 17.36 5.76 -6.85
N ASP A 37 17.92 6.50 -7.82
CA ASP A 37 18.72 7.72 -7.57
C ASP A 37 17.89 8.92 -7.08
N LYS A 38 16.57 8.87 -7.21
CA LYS A 38 15.63 9.92 -6.77
C LYS A 38 14.85 9.52 -5.51
N ALA A 39 14.88 8.23 -5.15
CA ALA A 39 14.05 7.70 -4.07
C ALA A 39 14.44 8.29 -2.70
N ALA A 40 15.74 8.51 -2.45
CA ALA A 40 16.20 9.10 -1.20
C ALA A 40 15.64 10.53 -0.99
N ASP A 41 15.66 11.36 -2.02
CA ASP A 41 15.14 12.73 -1.94
C ASP A 41 13.61 12.75 -1.80
N ALA A 42 12.91 11.84 -2.48
CA ALA A 42 11.45 11.70 -2.34
C ALA A 42 11.07 11.30 -0.91
N VAL A 43 11.78 10.36 -0.29
CA VAL A 43 11.56 9.95 1.11
C VAL A 43 11.82 11.10 2.07
N LYS A 44 12.95 11.82 1.91
CA LYS A 44 13.29 12.99 2.75
C LYS A 44 12.21 14.07 2.67
N ALA A 45 11.78 14.41 1.46
CA ALA A 45 10.71 15.40 1.25
C ALA A 45 9.40 14.97 1.90
N ALA A 46 9.01 13.70 1.77
CA ALA A 46 7.82 13.17 2.41
C ALA A 46 7.91 13.24 3.94
N VAL A 47 9.04 12.85 4.52
CA VAL A 47 9.27 12.90 5.97
C VAL A 47 9.25 14.34 6.50
N GLU A 48 9.83 15.29 5.78
CA GLU A 48 9.81 16.72 6.12
C GLU A 48 8.37 17.28 6.12
N ILE A 49 7.52 16.84 5.17
CA ILE A 49 6.10 17.22 5.11
C ILE A 49 5.30 16.60 6.27
N GLY A 50 5.71 15.43 6.78
CA GLY A 50 5.03 14.76 7.90
C GLY A 50 4.75 13.28 7.69
N TYR A 51 4.98 12.72 6.51
CA TYR A 51 4.81 11.29 6.26
C TYR A 51 5.68 10.45 7.19
N ARG A 52 5.12 9.33 7.65
CA ARG A 52 5.80 8.36 8.52
C ARG A 52 5.71 6.94 8.00
N HIS A 53 4.96 6.70 6.94
CA HIS A 53 4.78 5.41 6.29
C HIS A 53 5.35 5.49 4.86
N ILE A 54 6.32 4.63 4.56
CA ILE A 54 7.01 4.54 3.26
C ILE A 54 6.85 3.12 2.73
N ASP A 55 6.27 2.98 1.55
CA ASP A 55 6.03 1.70 0.88
C ASP A 55 6.91 1.55 -0.36
N THR A 56 7.71 0.49 -0.39
CA THR A 56 8.49 0.06 -1.55
C THR A 56 8.32 -1.43 -1.82
N ALA A 57 9.11 -2.01 -2.74
CA ALA A 57 9.13 -3.43 -3.04
C ALA A 57 10.43 -3.84 -3.75
N GLN A 58 10.82 -5.12 -3.63
CA GLN A 58 11.94 -5.69 -4.40
C GLN A 58 11.78 -5.46 -5.90
N ALA A 59 10.55 -5.63 -6.42
CA ALA A 59 10.23 -5.46 -7.84
C ALA A 59 10.36 -4.02 -8.36
N TYR A 60 10.48 -3.02 -7.47
CA TYR A 60 10.56 -1.61 -7.90
C TYR A 60 11.98 -1.19 -8.25
N GLY A 61 13.00 -1.94 -7.80
CA GLY A 61 14.41 -1.67 -8.07
C GLY A 61 14.95 -0.42 -7.38
N ASN A 62 14.26 0.10 -6.36
CA ASN A 62 14.61 1.35 -5.67
C ASN A 62 14.79 1.22 -4.15
N GLU A 63 14.90 -0.03 -3.65
CA GLU A 63 15.08 -0.28 -2.21
C GLU A 63 16.32 0.39 -1.64
N ARG A 64 17.45 0.44 -2.39
CA ARG A 64 18.69 1.11 -1.97
C ARG A 64 18.45 2.58 -1.71
N GLY A 65 17.84 3.31 -2.67
CA GLY A 65 17.55 4.72 -2.54
C GLY A 65 16.52 5.01 -1.44
N VAL A 66 15.48 4.17 -1.30
CA VAL A 66 14.52 4.28 -0.20
C VAL A 66 15.23 4.10 1.15
N GLY A 67 16.08 3.09 1.30
CA GLY A 67 16.88 2.84 2.51
C GLY A 67 17.77 4.03 2.85
N GLU A 68 18.47 4.60 1.87
CA GLU A 68 19.25 5.82 2.05
C GLU A 68 18.39 6.98 2.55
N GLY A 69 17.21 7.21 1.95
CA GLY A 69 16.26 8.23 2.41
C GLY A 69 15.83 8.02 3.85
N VAL A 70 15.48 6.78 4.22
CA VAL A 70 15.10 6.41 5.59
C VAL A 70 16.21 6.69 6.60
N ARG A 71 17.47 6.33 6.28
CA ARG A 71 18.61 6.55 7.19
C ARG A 71 19.03 8.02 7.31
N THR A 72 18.74 8.84 6.31
CA THR A 72 19.25 10.23 6.21
C THR A 72 18.16 11.30 6.28
N CYS A 73 16.91 10.94 6.55
CA CYS A 73 15.78 11.88 6.62
C CYS A 73 15.75 12.76 7.90
N GLY A 74 16.67 12.56 8.83
CA GLY A 74 16.84 13.42 10.01
C GLY A 74 15.93 13.09 11.19
N ILE A 75 15.11 12.04 11.13
CA ILE A 75 14.31 11.58 12.27
C ILE A 75 14.74 10.15 12.69
N PRO A 76 14.50 9.76 13.96
CA PRO A 76 14.82 8.41 14.43
C PRO A 76 14.10 7.32 13.61
N ARG A 77 14.79 6.19 13.35
CA ARG A 77 14.26 5.06 12.56
C ARG A 77 12.95 4.49 13.13
N ASP A 78 12.81 4.47 14.45
CA ASP A 78 11.61 3.98 15.14
C ASP A 78 10.37 4.88 14.99
N LYS A 79 10.52 6.07 14.40
CA LYS A 79 9.44 6.97 14.05
C LYS A 79 8.92 6.77 12.63
N LEU A 80 9.55 5.89 11.86
CA LEU A 80 9.12 5.54 10.50
C LEU A 80 8.52 4.14 10.47
N PHE A 81 7.51 3.97 9.64
CA PHE A 81 6.93 2.69 9.26
C PHE A 81 7.36 2.38 7.81
N VAL A 82 8.28 1.45 7.65
CA VAL A 82 8.90 1.12 6.36
C VAL A 82 8.45 -0.26 5.90
N VAL A 83 7.89 -0.32 4.70
CA VAL A 83 7.34 -1.53 4.09
C VAL A 83 8.11 -1.89 2.84
N SER A 84 8.45 -3.16 2.67
CA SER A 84 8.83 -3.74 1.38
C SER A 84 8.05 -5.03 1.10
N LYS A 85 8.26 -5.62 -0.07
CA LYS A 85 7.49 -6.75 -0.55
C LYS A 85 8.43 -7.83 -1.12
N VAL A 86 8.25 -9.06 -0.67
CA VAL A 86 8.88 -10.25 -1.26
C VAL A 86 8.40 -10.38 -2.71
N ALA A 87 9.32 -10.56 -3.65
CA ALA A 87 9.00 -10.71 -5.06
C ALA A 87 7.95 -11.80 -5.29
N ALA A 88 7.01 -11.54 -6.20
CA ALA A 88 5.90 -12.46 -6.50
C ALA A 88 6.38 -13.82 -7.02
N GLU A 89 7.58 -13.87 -7.58
CA GLU A 89 8.24 -15.07 -8.10
C GLU A 89 8.78 -16.00 -7.02
N HIS A 90 9.06 -15.48 -5.80
CA HIS A 90 9.61 -16.25 -4.68
C HIS A 90 8.51 -17.12 -4.07
N LYS A 91 8.48 -18.39 -4.49
CA LYS A 91 7.46 -19.39 -4.10
C LYS A 91 8.04 -20.54 -3.28
N THR A 92 9.27 -20.40 -2.81
CA THR A 92 9.87 -21.33 -1.83
C THR A 92 10.24 -20.57 -0.56
N TYR A 93 10.43 -21.33 0.54
CA TYR A 93 10.89 -20.75 1.81
C TYR A 93 12.26 -20.09 1.66
N GLU A 94 13.17 -20.76 0.98
CA GLU A 94 14.55 -20.33 0.77
C GLU A 94 14.64 -19.04 -0.03
N GLU A 95 13.88 -18.95 -1.14
CA GLU A 95 13.82 -17.73 -1.97
C GLU A 95 13.24 -16.56 -1.19
N ALA A 96 12.14 -16.78 -0.48
CA ALA A 96 11.50 -15.73 0.32
C ALA A 96 12.41 -15.24 1.45
N MET A 97 13.08 -16.14 2.19
CA MET A 97 14.00 -15.79 3.25
C MET A 97 15.25 -15.07 2.70
N ALA A 98 15.80 -15.53 1.57
CA ALA A 98 16.88 -14.85 0.89
C ALA A 98 16.49 -13.44 0.47
N GLY A 99 15.30 -13.27 -0.12
CA GLY A 99 14.76 -11.97 -0.50
C GLY A 99 14.60 -11.02 0.70
N ILE A 100 14.10 -11.50 1.85
CA ILE A 100 14.00 -10.68 3.07
C ILE A 100 15.37 -10.17 3.51
N ASN A 101 16.37 -11.05 3.52
CA ASN A 101 17.72 -10.68 3.92
C ASN A 101 18.36 -9.69 2.92
N GLU A 102 18.18 -9.92 1.62
CA GLU A 102 18.65 -9.03 0.56
C GLU A 102 18.03 -7.63 0.65
N THR A 103 16.73 -7.52 0.96
CA THR A 103 16.06 -6.25 1.20
C THR A 103 16.70 -5.49 2.35
N LEU A 104 16.92 -6.14 3.50
CA LEU A 104 17.56 -5.52 4.66
C LEU A 104 19.00 -5.05 4.34
N GLU A 105 19.75 -5.86 3.60
CA GLU A 105 21.10 -5.50 3.14
C GLU A 105 21.09 -4.31 2.17
N LYS A 106 20.23 -4.34 1.13
CA LYS A 106 20.10 -3.24 0.16
C LYS A 106 19.68 -1.92 0.80
N MET A 107 18.77 -1.98 1.74
CA MET A 107 18.30 -0.80 2.47
C MET A 107 19.24 -0.39 3.59
N GLU A 108 20.21 -1.23 3.96
CA GLU A 108 21.09 -1.07 5.13
C GLU A 108 20.29 -0.81 6.41
N LEU A 109 19.27 -1.64 6.66
CA LEU A 109 18.40 -1.56 7.81
C LEU A 109 18.46 -2.84 8.65
N ASP A 110 18.42 -2.71 9.98
CA ASP A 110 18.41 -3.86 10.89
C ASP A 110 17.05 -4.58 10.90
N TYR A 111 15.96 -3.85 10.60
CA TYR A 111 14.60 -4.37 10.55
C TYR A 111 13.71 -3.57 9.59
N LEU A 112 12.62 -4.21 9.13
CA LEU A 112 11.48 -3.53 8.52
C LEU A 112 10.29 -3.49 9.49
N ASP A 113 9.45 -2.46 9.37
CA ASP A 113 8.20 -2.42 10.11
C ASP A 113 7.20 -3.41 9.52
N MET A 114 7.20 -3.61 8.20
CA MET A 114 6.40 -4.65 7.57
C MET A 114 7.07 -5.21 6.30
N MET A 115 6.86 -6.50 6.06
CA MET A 115 7.14 -7.18 4.80
C MET A 115 5.90 -7.96 4.36
N ILE A 116 5.56 -7.89 3.07
CA ILE A 116 4.38 -8.57 2.53
C ILE A 116 4.73 -9.42 1.31
N ILE A 117 3.98 -10.48 1.05
CA ILE A 117 4.05 -11.20 -0.23
C ILE A 117 3.40 -10.34 -1.30
N HIS A 118 4.13 -10.01 -2.38
CA HIS A 118 3.71 -9.02 -3.37
C HIS A 118 2.51 -9.45 -4.23
N SER A 119 2.39 -10.76 -4.50
CA SER A 119 1.25 -11.35 -5.23
C SER A 119 1.15 -12.85 -4.94
N PRO A 120 -0.06 -13.44 -4.94
CA PRO A 120 -0.22 -14.89 -4.82
C PRO A 120 0.33 -15.65 -6.03
N GLN A 121 0.35 -15.02 -7.21
CA GLN A 121 0.90 -15.59 -8.45
C GLN A 121 2.16 -14.82 -8.88
N PRO A 122 3.17 -15.46 -9.48
CA PRO A 122 4.25 -14.76 -10.17
C PRO A 122 3.70 -13.78 -11.21
N TRP A 123 4.32 -12.60 -11.39
CA TRP A 123 3.76 -11.54 -12.25
C TRP A 123 3.43 -12.00 -13.66
N VAL A 124 4.28 -12.84 -14.28
CA VAL A 124 4.03 -13.41 -15.61
C VAL A 124 2.86 -14.40 -15.67
N LYS A 125 2.35 -14.81 -14.52
CA LYS A 125 1.24 -15.77 -14.38
C LYS A 125 -0.03 -15.15 -13.82
N VAL A 126 0.04 -13.94 -13.31
CA VAL A 126 -1.14 -13.24 -12.75
C VAL A 126 -2.26 -13.24 -13.78
N ASN A 127 -3.39 -13.86 -13.42
CA ASN A 127 -4.57 -14.02 -14.28
C ASN A 127 -4.33 -14.71 -15.64
N GLN A 128 -3.19 -15.41 -15.81
CA GLN A 128 -2.87 -16.16 -17.02
C GLN A 128 -3.01 -17.69 -16.84
N CYS A 129 -3.14 -18.16 -15.58
CA CYS A 129 -3.33 -19.56 -15.26
C CYS A 129 -4.26 -19.70 -14.05
N GLU A 130 -4.84 -20.91 -13.89
CA GLU A 130 -5.72 -21.26 -12.76
C GLU A 130 -4.93 -21.59 -11.48
N ASP A 131 -3.62 -21.88 -11.58
CA ASP A 131 -2.79 -22.19 -10.43
C ASP A 131 -2.66 -20.97 -9.52
N ARG A 132 -3.08 -21.11 -8.27
CA ARG A 132 -2.99 -20.07 -7.23
C ARG A 132 -1.74 -20.19 -6.38
N TYR A 133 -0.82 -21.09 -6.72
CA TYR A 133 0.47 -21.28 -6.02
C TYR A 133 0.32 -21.46 -4.50
N VAL A 134 -0.71 -22.21 -4.08
CA VAL A 134 -1.08 -22.38 -2.67
C VAL A 134 0.11 -22.80 -1.82
N GLU A 135 0.81 -23.87 -2.18
CA GLU A 135 1.94 -24.39 -1.41
C GLU A 135 3.13 -23.41 -1.43
N GLY A 136 3.36 -22.74 -2.56
CA GLY A 136 4.41 -21.71 -2.67
C GLY A 136 4.12 -20.49 -1.79
N ASN A 137 2.87 -20.06 -1.72
CA ASN A 137 2.46 -18.96 -0.83
C ASN A 137 2.59 -19.36 0.65
N ARG A 138 2.25 -20.59 1.02
CA ARG A 138 2.44 -21.14 2.37
C ARG A 138 3.91 -21.21 2.76
N ALA A 139 4.77 -21.64 1.81
CA ALA A 139 6.22 -21.68 2.03
C ALA A 139 6.83 -20.28 2.21
N ALA A 140 6.48 -19.31 1.34
CA ALA A 140 6.89 -17.92 1.48
C ALA A 140 6.36 -17.31 2.79
N TRP A 141 5.09 -17.59 3.16
CA TRP A 141 4.52 -17.12 4.42
C TRP A 141 5.29 -17.63 5.63
N LYS A 142 5.70 -18.90 5.62
CA LYS A 142 6.52 -19.49 6.69
C LYS A 142 7.85 -18.73 6.86
N ALA A 143 8.48 -18.30 5.76
CA ALA A 143 9.68 -17.48 5.82
C ALA A 143 9.42 -16.12 6.49
N LEU A 144 8.28 -15.45 6.15
CA LEU A 144 7.88 -14.21 6.81
C LEU A 144 7.62 -14.42 8.31
N GLU A 145 6.94 -15.49 8.69
CA GLU A 145 6.71 -15.84 10.10
C GLU A 145 8.02 -16.03 10.89
N ASP A 146 8.99 -16.70 10.30
CA ASP A 146 10.27 -16.94 10.96
C ASP A 146 11.12 -15.66 11.03
N ALA A 147 11.12 -14.82 10.01
CA ALA A 147 11.74 -13.51 10.03
C ALA A 147 11.07 -12.56 11.06
N TYR A 148 9.75 -12.63 11.20
CA TYR A 148 8.99 -11.92 12.23
C TYR A 148 9.41 -12.37 13.64
N LYS A 149 9.47 -13.69 13.89
CA LYS A 149 9.92 -14.24 15.19
C LYS A 149 11.38 -13.89 15.51
N ALA A 150 12.21 -13.77 14.48
CA ALA A 150 13.60 -13.36 14.61
C ALA A 150 13.78 -11.84 14.84
N GLY A 151 12.69 -11.06 14.84
CA GLY A 151 12.73 -9.60 15.04
C GLY A 151 13.18 -8.79 13.82
N LYS A 152 13.37 -9.44 12.68
CA LYS A 152 13.69 -8.74 11.41
C LYS A 152 12.50 -7.97 10.84
N LEU A 153 11.27 -8.39 11.16
CA LEU A 153 10.02 -7.80 10.72
C LEU A 153 9.14 -7.54 11.93
N LYS A 154 8.51 -6.36 12.03
CA LYS A 154 7.55 -6.03 13.10
C LYS A 154 6.11 -6.38 12.74
N ALA A 155 5.80 -6.50 11.47
CA ALA A 155 4.52 -6.93 10.93
C ALA A 155 4.74 -7.71 9.62
N ILE A 156 3.77 -8.57 9.29
CA ILE A 156 3.80 -9.35 8.05
C ILE A 156 2.41 -9.34 7.39
N GLY A 157 2.39 -9.32 6.07
CA GLY A 157 1.16 -9.20 5.31
C GLY A 157 1.24 -9.80 3.91
N ILE A 158 0.21 -9.55 3.15
CA ILE A 158 0.00 -10.05 1.80
C ILE A 158 -0.43 -8.91 0.88
N SER A 159 -0.34 -9.12 -0.42
CA SER A 159 -0.80 -8.17 -1.43
C SER A 159 -1.43 -8.92 -2.60
N ASN A 160 -2.52 -8.38 -3.15
CA ASN A 160 -3.25 -8.95 -4.28
C ASN A 160 -3.85 -10.35 -4.01
N PHE A 161 -4.01 -10.75 -2.76
CA PHE A 161 -4.66 -12.00 -2.38
C PHE A 161 -6.18 -11.85 -2.47
N LEU A 162 -6.83 -12.76 -3.18
CA LEU A 162 -8.28 -12.89 -3.22
C LEU A 162 -8.77 -13.68 -1.99
N ILE A 163 -10.09 -13.75 -1.81
CA ILE A 163 -10.72 -14.45 -0.67
C ILE A 163 -10.23 -15.90 -0.57
N GLU A 164 -10.17 -16.62 -1.69
CA GLU A 164 -9.70 -18.00 -1.77
C GLU A 164 -8.23 -18.16 -1.36
N ASP A 165 -7.37 -17.20 -1.77
CA ASP A 165 -5.96 -17.23 -1.41
C ASP A 165 -5.77 -16.99 0.09
N ILE A 166 -6.52 -16.02 0.66
CA ILE A 166 -6.49 -15.72 2.09
C ILE A 166 -7.00 -16.92 2.89
N ALA A 167 -8.15 -17.50 2.50
CA ALA A 167 -8.73 -18.65 3.17
C ALA A 167 -7.74 -19.84 3.21
N SER A 168 -7.14 -20.14 2.05
CA SER A 168 -6.14 -21.20 1.93
C SER A 168 -4.88 -20.94 2.79
N LEU A 169 -4.40 -19.69 2.84
CA LEU A 169 -3.26 -19.34 3.68
C LEU A 169 -3.58 -19.50 5.17
N LEU A 170 -4.77 -19.07 5.60
CA LEU A 170 -5.22 -19.15 6.98
C LEU A 170 -5.34 -20.58 7.54
N GLU A 171 -5.47 -21.60 6.69
CA GLU A 171 -5.49 -23.00 7.12
C GLU A 171 -4.17 -23.43 7.79
N THR A 172 -3.04 -22.86 7.40
CA THR A 172 -1.71 -23.28 7.86
C THR A 172 -0.94 -22.18 8.60
N ALA A 173 -1.30 -20.90 8.41
CA ALA A 173 -0.64 -19.76 9.02
C ALA A 173 -0.68 -19.83 10.57
N LYS A 174 0.49 -19.70 11.20
CA LYS A 174 0.62 -19.59 12.66
C LYS A 174 0.43 -18.13 13.13
N ILE A 175 0.77 -17.20 12.27
CA ILE A 175 0.57 -15.77 12.46
C ILE A 175 -0.36 -15.32 11.33
N LYS A 176 -1.48 -14.70 11.66
CA LYS A 176 -2.41 -14.16 10.65
C LYS A 176 -1.75 -13.03 9.86
N PRO A 177 -2.02 -12.89 8.56
CA PRO A 177 -1.71 -11.66 7.84
C PRO A 177 -2.29 -10.44 8.56
N MET A 178 -1.51 -9.38 8.65
CA MET A 178 -1.92 -8.14 9.31
C MET A 178 -2.54 -7.17 8.31
N VAL A 179 -2.09 -7.26 7.04
CA VAL A 179 -2.48 -6.39 5.95
C VAL A 179 -2.72 -7.22 4.68
N ASN A 180 -3.68 -6.78 3.85
CA ASN A 180 -3.77 -7.14 2.43
C ASN A 180 -3.75 -5.85 1.61
N GLN A 181 -2.66 -5.64 0.85
CA GLN A 181 -2.49 -4.47 0.00
C GLN A 181 -3.08 -4.75 -1.39
N ILE A 182 -4.12 -4.03 -1.78
CA ILE A 182 -4.91 -4.31 -2.99
C ILE A 182 -5.11 -3.07 -3.86
N LEU A 183 -5.44 -3.28 -5.14
CA LEU A 183 -5.93 -2.23 -6.01
C LEU A 183 -7.29 -1.74 -5.51
N LEU A 184 -7.33 -0.55 -4.95
CA LEU A 184 -8.56 0.03 -4.41
C LEU A 184 -8.66 1.52 -4.72
N HIS A 185 -9.64 1.89 -5.50
CA HIS A 185 -9.97 3.27 -5.85
C HIS A 185 -11.46 3.37 -6.28
N ILE A 186 -11.96 4.58 -6.47
CA ILE A 186 -13.38 4.85 -6.75
C ILE A 186 -13.96 3.98 -7.87
N SER A 187 -13.24 3.73 -8.96
CA SER A 187 -13.75 2.91 -10.05
C SER A 187 -13.36 1.42 -9.96
N ASN A 188 -12.74 1.01 -8.86
CA ASN A 188 -12.41 -0.38 -8.54
C ASN A 188 -12.48 -0.59 -7.02
N THR A 189 -13.69 -0.84 -6.53
CA THR A 189 -13.95 -1.05 -5.10
C THR A 189 -14.42 -2.48 -4.86
N PRO A 190 -13.52 -3.44 -4.58
CA PRO A 190 -13.88 -4.84 -4.35
C PRO A 190 -14.41 -5.03 -2.92
N MET A 191 -15.65 -4.55 -2.66
CA MET A 191 -16.23 -4.52 -1.30
C MET A 191 -16.29 -5.88 -0.63
N GLU A 192 -16.59 -6.95 -1.37
CA GLU A 192 -16.63 -8.31 -0.81
C GLU A 192 -15.27 -8.71 -0.22
N LEU A 193 -14.18 -8.41 -0.92
CA LEU A 193 -12.81 -8.66 -0.43
C LEU A 193 -12.46 -7.74 0.76
N VAL A 194 -12.83 -6.45 0.68
CA VAL A 194 -12.62 -5.49 1.79
C VAL A 194 -13.32 -5.97 3.06
N GLU A 195 -14.59 -6.34 2.98
CA GLU A 195 -15.38 -6.84 4.10
C GLU A 195 -14.83 -8.18 4.64
N TYR A 196 -14.38 -9.07 3.74
CA TYR A 196 -13.75 -10.32 4.14
C TYR A 196 -12.46 -10.07 4.93
N CYS A 197 -11.61 -9.16 4.48
CA CYS A 197 -10.40 -8.76 5.20
C CYS A 197 -10.74 -8.19 6.58
N GLN A 198 -11.66 -7.23 6.65
CA GLN A 198 -12.08 -6.59 7.89
C GLN A 198 -12.65 -7.61 8.90
N LYS A 199 -13.50 -8.53 8.44
CA LYS A 199 -14.07 -9.62 9.26
C LYS A 199 -12.98 -10.54 9.85
N ASN A 200 -11.86 -10.70 9.16
CA ASN A 200 -10.72 -11.48 9.61
C ASN A 200 -9.67 -10.68 10.39
N ASN A 201 -9.92 -9.40 10.68
CA ASN A 201 -8.98 -8.47 11.29
C ASN A 201 -7.69 -8.28 10.46
N ILE A 202 -7.82 -8.28 9.13
CA ILE A 202 -6.78 -7.96 8.17
C ILE A 202 -7.04 -6.55 7.67
N VAL A 203 -6.10 -5.64 7.86
CA VAL A 203 -6.24 -4.25 7.39
C VAL A 203 -6.05 -4.20 5.89
N VAL A 204 -6.86 -3.41 5.20
CA VAL A 204 -6.71 -3.20 3.75
C VAL A 204 -5.80 -1.99 3.51
N GLU A 205 -4.81 -2.13 2.63
CA GLU A 205 -4.06 -1.02 2.06
C GLU A 205 -4.46 -0.82 0.61
N ALA A 206 -4.76 0.43 0.26
CA ALA A 206 -5.17 0.84 -1.08
C ALA A 206 -3.97 1.37 -1.87
N TYR A 207 -3.42 0.56 -2.80
CA TYR A 207 -2.47 1.10 -3.76
C TYR A 207 -3.19 1.70 -4.98
N SER A 208 -2.53 2.60 -5.68
CA SER A 208 -3.07 3.36 -6.82
C SER A 208 -4.43 4.02 -6.55
N PRO A 209 -4.62 4.73 -5.42
CA PRO A 209 -5.91 5.32 -5.06
C PRO A 209 -6.42 6.33 -6.09
N ILE A 210 -5.54 6.85 -6.97
CA ILE A 210 -5.84 7.82 -8.04
C ILE A 210 -5.87 7.13 -9.42
N ALA A 211 -5.89 5.80 -9.47
CA ALA A 211 -6.01 5.01 -10.72
C ALA A 211 -5.02 5.46 -11.82
N HIS A 212 -3.75 5.69 -11.49
CA HIS A 212 -2.71 6.21 -12.40
C HIS A 212 -3.06 7.52 -13.10
N GLY A 213 -3.95 8.32 -12.51
CA GLY A 213 -4.40 9.57 -13.09
C GLY A 213 -5.64 9.45 -13.99
N GLU A 214 -6.06 8.27 -14.39
CA GLU A 214 -7.22 8.06 -15.26
C GLU A 214 -8.54 8.56 -14.64
N ILE A 215 -8.63 8.55 -13.31
CA ILE A 215 -9.76 9.08 -12.57
C ILE A 215 -9.89 10.61 -12.67
N LEU A 216 -8.79 11.32 -12.96
CA LEU A 216 -8.77 12.79 -13.06
C LEU A 216 -9.61 13.31 -14.22
N ASN A 217 -9.80 12.48 -15.25
CA ASN A 217 -10.52 12.82 -16.47
C ASN A 217 -12.02 12.48 -16.41
N GLN A 218 -12.55 12.12 -15.22
CA GLN A 218 -13.96 11.77 -15.05
C GLN A 218 -14.76 13.01 -14.57
N PRO A 219 -15.65 13.57 -15.43
CA PRO A 219 -16.39 14.80 -15.08
C PRO A 219 -17.26 14.66 -13.83
N GLU A 220 -17.86 13.47 -13.63
CA GLU A 220 -18.71 13.17 -12.47
C GLU A 220 -17.90 13.24 -11.18
N ILE A 221 -16.67 12.69 -11.17
CA ILE A 221 -15.77 12.73 -10.01
C ILE A 221 -15.29 14.14 -9.74
N THR A 222 -14.97 14.90 -10.80
CA THR A 222 -14.61 16.33 -10.69
C THR A 222 -15.77 17.14 -10.07
N THR A 223 -17.01 16.82 -10.41
CA THR A 223 -18.19 17.50 -9.85
C THR A 223 -18.31 17.23 -8.35
N ILE A 224 -18.14 15.97 -7.93
CA ILE A 224 -18.16 15.61 -6.51
C ILE A 224 -17.02 16.28 -5.74
N ALA A 225 -15.80 16.27 -6.28
CA ALA A 225 -14.66 16.95 -5.64
C ALA A 225 -14.92 18.45 -5.43
N LYS A 226 -15.49 19.12 -6.43
CA LYS A 226 -15.90 20.53 -6.31
C LYS A 226 -16.95 20.78 -5.24
N LYS A 227 -17.88 19.86 -5.00
CA LYS A 227 -18.88 19.95 -3.93
C LYS A 227 -18.24 20.09 -2.55
N TYR A 228 -17.10 19.43 -2.35
CA TYR A 228 -16.31 19.48 -1.11
C TYR A 228 -15.21 20.56 -1.12
N GLY A 229 -15.02 21.30 -2.23
CA GLY A 229 -13.98 22.30 -2.37
C GLY A 229 -12.56 21.71 -2.40
N VAL A 230 -12.41 20.45 -2.88
CA VAL A 230 -11.14 19.73 -2.89
C VAL A 230 -10.75 19.30 -4.31
N THR A 231 -9.50 18.86 -4.47
CA THR A 231 -9.01 18.28 -5.71
C THR A 231 -9.50 16.81 -5.87
N VAL A 232 -9.51 16.31 -7.09
CA VAL A 232 -9.85 14.90 -7.36
C VAL A 232 -8.91 13.93 -6.62
N PRO A 233 -7.57 14.12 -6.58
CA PRO A 233 -6.69 13.28 -5.76
C PRO A 233 -7.07 13.27 -4.28
N GLN A 234 -7.37 14.40 -3.69
CA GLN A 234 -7.82 14.48 -2.29
C GLN A 234 -9.11 13.69 -2.07
N LEU A 235 -10.10 13.82 -2.96
CA LEU A 235 -11.33 13.03 -2.90
C LEU A 235 -11.04 11.52 -2.96
N CYS A 236 -10.19 11.10 -3.88
CA CYS A 236 -9.82 9.68 -4.05
C CYS A 236 -9.13 9.10 -2.82
N ILE A 237 -8.19 9.84 -2.23
CA ILE A 237 -7.49 9.42 -1.02
C ILE A 237 -8.46 9.37 0.15
N ARG A 238 -9.27 10.41 0.34
CA ARG A 238 -10.28 10.45 1.41
C ARG A 238 -11.28 9.30 1.30
N TYR A 239 -11.69 8.97 0.08
CA TYR A 239 -12.57 7.84 -0.19
C TYR A 239 -12.01 6.52 0.35
N THR A 240 -10.76 6.20 0.04
CA THR A 240 -10.13 4.95 0.55
C THR A 240 -9.98 4.95 2.07
N LEU A 241 -9.65 6.10 2.67
CA LEU A 241 -9.56 6.26 4.12
C LEU A 241 -10.93 6.06 4.80
N GLN A 242 -12.02 6.56 4.22
CA GLN A 242 -13.37 6.39 4.76
C GLN A 242 -13.93 4.97 4.58
N LEU A 243 -13.35 4.15 3.69
CA LEU A 243 -13.59 2.70 3.64
C LEU A 243 -12.85 1.94 4.75
N GLY A 244 -12.09 2.63 5.60
CA GLY A 244 -11.26 2.03 6.65
C GLY A 244 -9.94 1.47 6.15
N ALA A 245 -9.52 1.83 4.94
CA ALA A 245 -8.24 1.41 4.37
C ALA A 245 -7.11 2.39 4.71
N ILE A 246 -5.88 1.94 4.54
CA ILE A 246 -4.68 2.77 4.45
C ILE A 246 -4.54 3.22 3.00
N SER A 247 -4.16 4.47 2.74
CA SER A 247 -4.00 4.98 1.38
C SER A 247 -2.54 5.19 1.04
N LEU A 248 -2.11 4.68 -0.13
CA LEU A 248 -0.74 4.72 -0.62
C LEU A 248 -0.64 5.48 -1.96
N PRO A 249 -0.91 6.79 -2.00
CA PRO A 249 -0.67 7.56 -3.20
C PRO A 249 0.83 7.62 -3.52
N LYS A 250 1.19 7.44 -4.81
CA LYS A 250 2.55 7.59 -5.30
C LYS A 250 2.77 8.96 -5.90
N THR A 251 3.81 9.63 -5.46
CA THR A 251 4.32 10.84 -6.12
C THR A 251 5.77 11.11 -5.71
N GLY A 252 6.58 11.62 -6.64
CA GLY A 252 7.90 12.20 -6.34
C GLY A 252 7.86 13.72 -6.18
N ASN A 253 6.70 14.35 -6.33
CA ASN A 253 6.55 15.80 -6.26
C ASN A 253 6.12 16.23 -4.84
N PRO A 254 6.92 17.05 -4.11
CA PRO A 254 6.59 17.50 -2.76
C PRO A 254 5.26 18.26 -2.65
N GLU A 255 4.89 19.07 -3.67
CA GLU A 255 3.62 19.80 -3.66
C GLU A 255 2.43 18.84 -3.72
N HIS A 256 2.53 17.75 -4.49
CA HIS A 256 1.51 16.71 -4.49
C HIS A 256 1.47 15.95 -3.16
N MET A 257 2.64 15.65 -2.54
CA MET A 257 2.70 15.00 -1.23
C MET A 257 1.95 15.85 -0.19
N LYS A 258 2.20 17.15 -0.17
CA LYS A 258 1.54 18.09 0.73
C LYS A 258 0.04 18.15 0.48
N SER A 259 -0.38 18.34 -0.77
CA SER A 259 -1.80 18.37 -1.15
C SER A 259 -2.53 17.08 -0.81
N ASN A 260 -1.89 15.91 -1.02
CA ASN A 260 -2.45 14.62 -0.70
C ASN A 260 -2.71 14.40 0.80
N ALA A 261 -2.08 15.18 1.67
CA ALA A 261 -2.28 15.14 3.11
C ALA A 261 -3.35 16.14 3.63
N GLU A 262 -3.82 17.05 2.80
CA GLU A 262 -4.85 18.03 3.13
C GLU A 262 -6.25 17.41 3.01
N LEU A 263 -6.62 16.58 3.99
CA LEU A 263 -7.80 15.71 3.95
C LEU A 263 -8.82 16.04 5.05
N ASP A 264 -8.86 17.30 5.51
CA ASP A 264 -9.79 17.76 6.55
C ASP A 264 -11.20 18.03 5.97
N PHE A 265 -11.83 16.98 5.48
CA PHE A 265 -13.22 16.96 5.03
C PHE A 265 -13.77 15.54 5.13
N GLU A 266 -15.07 15.41 5.11
CA GLU A 266 -15.75 14.11 5.11
C GLU A 266 -16.67 14.01 3.90
N ILE A 267 -16.61 12.87 3.20
CA ILE A 267 -17.52 12.54 2.11
C ILE A 267 -18.82 12.03 2.72
N SER A 268 -19.96 12.58 2.33
CA SER A 268 -21.27 12.15 2.84
C SER A 268 -21.53 10.67 2.51
N ALA A 269 -22.39 10.03 3.32
CA ALA A 269 -22.76 8.63 3.09
C ALA A 269 -23.41 8.43 1.69
N GLU A 270 -24.18 9.40 1.21
CA GLU A 270 -24.77 9.39 -0.12
C GLU A 270 -23.70 9.41 -1.22
N ASP A 271 -22.73 10.33 -1.13
CA ASP A 271 -21.66 10.41 -2.11
C ASP A 271 -20.69 9.19 -2.01
N MET A 272 -20.44 8.67 -0.80
CA MET A 272 -19.69 7.42 -0.65
C MET A 272 -20.35 6.27 -1.40
N GLU A 273 -21.69 6.18 -1.35
CA GLU A 273 -22.43 5.13 -2.07
C GLU A 273 -22.37 5.34 -3.59
N LEU A 274 -22.47 6.58 -4.06
CA LEU A 274 -22.27 6.91 -5.47
C LEU A 274 -20.87 6.52 -5.95
N LEU A 275 -19.84 6.83 -5.15
CA LEU A 275 -18.44 6.55 -5.47
C LEU A 275 -18.14 5.04 -5.47
N LYS A 276 -18.72 4.26 -4.55
CA LYS A 276 -18.59 2.79 -4.52
C LYS A 276 -19.14 2.14 -5.79
N ASN A 277 -20.26 2.67 -6.28
CA ASN A 277 -20.96 2.16 -7.46
C ASN A 277 -20.51 2.84 -8.76
N PHE A 278 -19.45 3.65 -8.73
CA PHE A 278 -18.96 4.34 -9.92
C PHE A 278 -18.49 3.33 -10.98
N LYS A 279 -18.80 3.64 -12.23
CA LYS A 279 -18.43 2.79 -13.37
C LYS A 279 -16.93 2.47 -13.39
N LYS A 280 -16.58 1.24 -13.73
CA LYS A 280 -15.17 0.85 -13.91
C LYS A 280 -14.54 1.65 -15.05
N ILE A 281 -13.35 2.19 -14.81
CA ILE A 281 -12.53 2.73 -15.89
C ILE A 281 -12.10 1.56 -16.80
N LYS A 282 -12.03 1.83 -18.11
CA LYS A 282 -11.76 0.80 -19.11
C LYS A 282 -10.27 0.62 -19.41
N SER A 283 -9.47 1.59 -19.04
CA SER A 283 -8.03 1.63 -19.33
C SER A 283 -7.29 2.32 -18.21
N TYR A 284 -6.08 1.89 -17.98
CA TYR A 284 -5.10 2.53 -17.10
C TYR A 284 -3.95 3.16 -17.89
N GLY A 285 -4.24 3.60 -19.13
CA GLY A 285 -3.24 4.19 -20.01
C GLY A 285 -2.06 3.26 -20.24
N ASP A 286 -0.83 3.80 -20.20
CA ASP A 286 0.41 3.03 -20.35
C ASP A 286 0.59 1.99 -19.25
N SER A 287 -0.07 2.16 -18.08
CA SER A 287 0.00 1.19 -16.97
C SER A 287 -0.84 -0.07 -17.21
N GLY A 288 -1.69 -0.09 -18.23
CA GLY A 288 -2.49 -1.26 -18.62
C GLY A 288 -1.69 -2.49 -19.05
N ILE A 289 -0.39 -2.34 -19.30
CA ILE A 289 0.54 -3.47 -19.57
C ILE A 289 0.80 -4.33 -18.33
N PHE A 290 0.63 -3.77 -17.13
CA PHE A 290 0.84 -4.52 -15.89
C PHE A 290 -0.37 -5.41 -15.58
N PRO A 291 -0.15 -6.67 -15.17
CA PRO A 291 -1.22 -7.65 -14.99
C PRO A 291 -2.35 -7.20 -14.06
N VAL A 292 -2.01 -6.46 -13.01
CA VAL A 292 -2.97 -5.96 -12.01
C VAL A 292 -3.98 -4.96 -12.59
N TYR A 293 -3.65 -4.28 -13.69
CA TYR A 293 -4.51 -3.31 -14.36
C TYR A 293 -5.21 -3.86 -15.61
N GLY A 294 -4.94 -5.11 -15.98
CA GLY A 294 -5.55 -5.77 -17.15
C GLY A 294 -7.02 -6.15 -16.97
N GLY A 295 -7.73 -5.63 -15.96
CA GLY A 295 -9.14 -5.90 -15.70
C GLY A 295 -9.43 -7.32 -15.19
N LYS A 296 -8.44 -8.01 -14.67
CA LYS A 296 -8.51 -9.40 -14.23
C LYS A 296 -8.32 -9.58 -12.71
N MET A 297 -8.20 -8.47 -11.97
CA MET A 297 -8.25 -8.44 -10.51
C MET A 297 -9.34 -7.51 -10.02
#